data_50f832a69de43b6ca328df866529e71f
#
_entry.id   50f832a69de43b6ca328df866529e71f
#
_cell.length_a   1.000
_cell.length_b   1.000
_cell.length_c   1.000
_cell.angle_alpha   90.00
_cell.angle_beta   90.00
_cell.angle_gamma   90.00
#
_symmetry.space_group_name_H-M   'P 1'
#
loop_
_entity.id
_entity.type
_entity.pdbx_description
1 polymer ?
#
loop_
_entity_poly.entity_id
_entity_poly.type
_entity_poly.pdbx_seq_one_letter_code
_entity_poly.pdbx_strand_id
1 'polypeptide(L)'
;MPNADPVLELRNVTKQYGQIKALQGVNLQMFAGEIVALLGDNGAGKSTLMNIMCGAMPPTSGEVLVRGSQINSLHHAQEMGIGMVYQDLALAHHLTVAENMFLGRELRSDGLAGALGWLDSAEMVRRAAEEIAHLGISTLRDVRMPVRLLSGGQRQVAAIARALMWSKAALLLDEPTAALGPKQVGLVLETIKTIAAKGMSVCLIAHDIPSVLAVADRLMILRRGTIVHTLPAAGQTVTSVVSMMVGENDDVAAA
;
A
#
# COMPACT_ATOMS: atom_id res chain seq x y z
N MET A 1 -1.32 9.95 19.62
CA MET A 1 -0.10 9.44 20.28
C MET A 1 0.98 10.51 20.15
N PRO A 2 1.36 11.22 21.22
CA PRO A 2 2.41 12.23 21.14
C PRO A 2 3.77 11.54 21.22
N ASN A 3 4.67 11.82 20.30
CA ASN A 3 6.09 11.45 20.23
C ASN A 3 6.52 10.12 19.58
N ALA A 4 5.78 9.55 18.64
CA ALA A 4 6.36 8.53 17.79
C ALA A 4 6.89 9.21 16.50
N ASP A 5 8.13 8.92 16.09
CA ASP A 5 8.67 9.39 14.82
C ASP A 5 7.88 8.77 13.65
N PRO A 6 7.55 9.55 12.61
CA PRO A 6 6.83 9.02 11.47
C PRO A 6 7.69 8.01 10.70
N VAL A 7 7.05 6.92 10.27
CA VAL A 7 7.69 5.91 9.42
C VAL A 7 7.82 6.42 7.98
N LEU A 8 6.80 7.13 7.50
CA LEU A 8 6.77 7.79 6.19
C LEU A 8 6.26 9.22 6.38
N GLU A 9 6.97 10.19 5.83
CA GLU A 9 6.62 11.60 5.92
C GLU A 9 6.79 12.29 4.57
N LEU A 10 5.82 13.10 4.21
CA LEU A 10 5.88 14.02 3.07
C LEU A 10 5.90 15.45 3.59
N ARG A 11 6.84 16.26 3.08
CA ARG A 11 6.96 17.67 3.44
C ARG A 11 6.80 18.54 2.23
N ASN A 12 5.72 19.32 2.19
CA ASN A 12 5.39 20.30 1.18
C ASN A 12 5.51 19.76 -0.26
N VAL A 13 5.02 18.52 -0.48
CA VAL A 13 5.16 17.83 -1.76
C VAL A 13 4.22 18.44 -2.80
N THR A 14 4.81 18.82 -3.94
CA THR A 14 4.06 19.28 -5.11
C THR A 14 4.31 18.38 -6.31
N LYS A 15 3.34 18.32 -7.23
CA LYS A 15 3.53 17.69 -8.53
C LYS A 15 2.81 18.44 -9.61
N GLN A 16 3.55 18.77 -10.66
CA GLN A 16 3.02 19.51 -11.82
C GLN A 16 3.33 18.75 -13.12
N TYR A 17 2.35 18.64 -13.99
CA TYR A 17 2.44 18.09 -15.35
C TYR A 17 2.07 19.20 -16.34
N GLY A 18 3.07 19.85 -16.94
CA GLY A 18 2.82 21.03 -17.76
C GLY A 18 2.10 22.12 -16.97
N GLN A 19 0.86 22.43 -17.35
CA GLN A 19 0.02 23.41 -16.64
C GLN A 19 -0.86 22.81 -15.53
N ILE A 20 -0.90 21.48 -15.42
CA ILE A 20 -1.77 20.79 -14.46
C ILE A 20 -1.03 20.58 -13.13
N LYS A 21 -1.54 21.18 -12.05
CA LYS A 21 -1.05 20.97 -10.69
C LYS A 21 -1.79 19.77 -10.08
N ALA A 22 -1.16 18.60 -10.12
CA ALA A 22 -1.74 17.37 -9.58
C ALA A 22 -1.64 17.30 -8.05
N LEU A 23 -0.58 17.87 -7.45
CA LEU A 23 -0.41 18.00 -5.99
C LEU A 23 0.09 19.41 -5.66
N GLN A 24 -0.39 19.97 -4.53
CA GLN A 24 -0.19 21.36 -4.15
C GLN A 24 0.20 21.47 -2.67
N GLY A 25 1.48 21.20 -2.34
CA GLY A 25 2.00 21.36 -0.98
C GLY A 25 1.48 20.32 0.01
N VAL A 26 1.44 19.05 -0.39
CA VAL A 26 0.93 17.95 0.45
C VAL A 26 1.90 17.69 1.59
N ASN A 27 1.38 17.71 2.84
CA ASN A 27 2.04 17.26 4.05
C ASN A 27 1.30 16.03 4.59
N LEU A 28 2.04 14.96 4.89
CA LEU A 28 1.48 13.71 5.34
C LEU A 28 2.48 13.02 6.26
N GLN A 29 1.98 12.39 7.32
CA GLN A 29 2.78 11.55 8.20
C GLN A 29 2.04 10.24 8.43
N MET A 30 2.77 9.13 8.45
CA MET A 30 2.27 7.80 8.77
C MET A 30 3.11 7.19 9.88
N PHE A 31 2.47 6.53 10.82
CA PHE A 31 3.12 5.94 11.99
C PHE A 31 3.10 4.42 11.96
N ALA A 32 3.99 3.79 12.74
CA ALA A 32 4.05 2.34 12.83
C ALA A 32 2.74 1.75 13.37
N GLY A 33 2.25 0.70 12.71
CA GLY A 33 1.01 0.02 13.10
C GLY A 33 -0.28 0.77 12.77
N GLU A 34 -0.19 1.89 12.05
CA GLU A 34 -1.34 2.71 11.67
C GLU A 34 -1.87 2.34 10.29
N ILE A 35 -3.18 2.27 10.15
CA ILE A 35 -3.88 2.17 8.86
C ILE A 35 -4.45 3.53 8.50
N VAL A 36 -3.86 4.16 7.49
CA VAL A 36 -4.32 5.45 6.95
C VAL A 36 -5.08 5.20 5.65
N ALA A 37 -6.30 5.72 5.55
CA ALA A 37 -7.04 5.70 4.30
C ALA A 37 -6.92 7.06 3.59
N LEU A 38 -6.48 7.03 2.34
CA LEU A 38 -6.43 8.19 1.45
C LEU A 38 -7.67 8.19 0.55
N LEU A 39 -8.58 9.10 0.82
CA LEU A 39 -9.86 9.25 0.14
C LEU A 39 -9.89 10.52 -0.70
N GLY A 40 -10.76 10.57 -1.68
CA GLY A 40 -10.95 11.72 -2.57
C GLY A 40 -11.54 11.30 -3.91
N ASP A 41 -12.05 12.25 -4.67
CA ASP A 41 -12.65 12.01 -5.98
C ASP A 41 -11.65 11.53 -7.02
N ASN A 42 -12.17 11.05 -8.16
CA ASN A 42 -11.35 10.75 -9.32
C ASN A 42 -10.64 12.01 -9.81
N GLY A 43 -9.35 11.91 -10.07
CA GLY A 43 -8.54 13.08 -10.43
C GLY A 43 -8.07 13.95 -9.25
N ALA A 44 -8.41 13.63 -8.00
CA ALA A 44 -7.94 14.37 -6.83
C ALA A 44 -6.41 14.34 -6.62
N GLY A 45 -5.70 13.37 -7.26
CA GLY A 45 -4.24 13.22 -7.15
C GLY A 45 -3.79 12.00 -6.35
N LYS A 46 -4.70 11.09 -5.94
CA LYS A 46 -4.39 9.92 -5.08
C LYS A 46 -3.29 9.03 -5.63
N SER A 47 -3.44 8.52 -6.87
CA SER A 47 -2.42 7.65 -7.48
C SER A 47 -1.10 8.39 -7.74
N THR A 48 -1.14 9.70 -8.04
CA THR A 48 0.06 10.53 -8.13
C THR A 48 0.79 10.58 -6.79
N LEU A 49 0.04 10.80 -5.70
CA LEU A 49 0.59 10.82 -4.34
C LEU A 49 1.21 9.47 -3.96
N MET A 50 0.51 8.36 -4.22
CA MET A 50 1.01 7.00 -3.97
C MET A 50 2.30 6.70 -4.75
N ASN A 51 2.37 7.09 -6.04
CA ASN A 51 3.57 6.91 -6.86
C ASN A 51 4.76 7.74 -6.34
N ILE A 52 4.51 8.90 -5.76
CA ILE A 52 5.56 9.70 -5.11
C ILE A 52 5.99 9.07 -3.79
N MET A 53 5.04 8.60 -2.98
CA MET A 53 5.31 7.93 -1.69
C MET A 53 6.17 6.66 -1.86
N CYS A 54 5.97 5.89 -2.93
CA CYS A 54 6.78 4.70 -3.22
C CYS A 54 8.06 4.99 -4.02
N GLY A 55 8.33 6.25 -4.35
CA GLY A 55 9.52 6.64 -5.14
C GLY A 55 9.46 6.29 -6.63
N ALA A 56 8.31 5.81 -7.14
CA ALA A 56 8.12 5.53 -8.57
C ALA A 56 8.10 6.82 -9.41
N MET A 57 7.83 7.95 -8.77
CA MET A 57 7.78 9.25 -9.42
C MET A 57 8.39 10.31 -8.50
N PRO A 58 9.33 11.14 -8.98
CA PRO A 58 9.84 12.25 -8.19
C PRO A 58 8.79 13.37 -8.06
N PRO A 59 8.71 14.05 -6.92
CA PRO A 59 7.92 15.27 -6.78
C PRO A 59 8.52 16.40 -7.64
N THR A 60 7.74 17.45 -7.92
CA THR A 60 8.26 18.69 -8.53
C THR A 60 9.00 19.52 -7.51
N SER A 61 8.50 19.55 -6.26
CA SER A 61 9.19 20.14 -5.10
C SER A 61 8.71 19.44 -3.82
N GLY A 62 9.41 19.71 -2.72
CA GLY A 62 9.18 19.02 -1.46
C GLY A 62 9.99 17.73 -1.37
N GLU A 63 9.80 16.98 -0.30
CA GLU A 63 10.58 15.79 0.00
C GLU A 63 9.72 14.67 0.58
N VAL A 64 10.16 13.43 0.36
CA VAL A 64 9.59 12.22 0.94
C VAL A 64 10.64 11.57 1.81
N LEU A 65 10.31 11.31 3.06
CA LEU A 65 11.21 10.79 4.07
C LEU A 65 10.69 9.45 4.58
N VAL A 66 11.56 8.47 4.68
CA VAL A 66 11.31 7.19 5.34
C VAL A 66 12.20 7.12 6.57
N ARG A 67 11.60 7.09 7.77
CA ARG A 67 12.33 7.14 9.04
C ARG A 67 13.37 8.29 9.08
N GLY A 68 12.98 9.46 8.60
CA GLY A 68 13.80 10.66 8.56
C GLY A 68 14.83 10.73 7.41
N SER A 69 14.99 9.68 6.60
CA SER A 69 15.90 9.65 5.44
C SER A 69 15.15 9.90 4.15
N GLN A 70 15.62 10.85 3.33
CA GLN A 70 14.98 11.20 2.07
C GLN A 70 15.15 10.09 1.04
N ILE A 71 14.03 9.71 0.38
CA ILE A 71 14.06 8.80 -0.77
C ILE A 71 14.09 9.58 -2.08
N ASN A 72 14.78 9.02 -3.09
CA ASN A 72 14.97 9.67 -4.39
C ASN A 72 14.65 8.77 -5.59
N SER A 73 14.33 7.50 -5.36
CA SER A 73 13.99 6.52 -6.39
C SER A 73 13.16 5.39 -5.84
N LEU A 74 12.50 4.65 -6.73
CA LEU A 74 11.77 3.42 -6.38
C LEU A 74 12.68 2.39 -5.69
N HIS A 75 13.89 2.20 -6.22
CA HIS A 75 14.87 1.26 -5.64
C HIS A 75 15.23 1.66 -4.20
N HIS A 76 15.57 2.93 -3.98
CA HIS A 76 15.89 3.45 -2.65
C HIS A 76 14.69 3.33 -1.69
N ALA A 77 13.46 3.61 -2.14
CA ALA A 77 12.25 3.42 -1.34
C ALA A 77 12.06 1.95 -0.93
N GLN A 78 12.30 1.01 -1.85
CA GLN A 78 12.24 -0.43 -1.57
C GLN A 78 13.32 -0.89 -0.60
N GLU A 79 14.55 -0.38 -0.71
CA GLU A 79 15.64 -0.64 0.25
C GLU A 79 15.29 -0.11 1.65
N MET A 80 14.64 1.04 1.72
CA MET A 80 14.13 1.63 2.97
C MET A 80 12.88 0.91 3.50
N GLY A 81 12.36 -0.07 2.76
CA GLY A 81 11.28 -0.96 3.19
C GLY A 81 9.87 -0.47 2.86
N ILE A 82 9.71 0.36 1.81
CA ILE A 82 8.39 0.69 1.26
C ILE A 82 7.93 -0.40 0.30
N GLY A 83 6.75 -0.96 0.54
CA GLY A 83 6.06 -1.86 -0.39
C GLY A 83 4.89 -1.18 -1.08
N MET A 84 4.62 -1.56 -2.32
CA MET A 84 3.48 -1.07 -3.08
C MET A 84 2.74 -2.23 -3.74
N VAL A 85 1.42 -2.23 -3.59
CA VAL A 85 0.51 -3.09 -4.35
C VAL A 85 -0.35 -2.19 -5.23
N TYR A 86 -0.17 -2.31 -6.53
CA TYR A 86 -0.94 -1.55 -7.52
C TYR A 86 -2.31 -2.19 -7.75
N GLN A 87 -3.24 -1.42 -8.29
CA GLN A 87 -4.56 -1.90 -8.70
C GLN A 87 -4.47 -3.08 -9.68
N ASP A 88 -3.56 -3.02 -10.65
CA ASP A 88 -3.11 -4.21 -11.38
C ASP A 88 -2.05 -4.91 -10.53
N LEU A 89 -2.38 -6.09 -10.00
CA LEU A 89 -1.56 -6.84 -9.03
C LEU A 89 -0.17 -7.18 -9.56
N ALA A 90 0.07 -7.04 -10.86
CA ALA A 90 1.32 -7.36 -11.55
C ALA A 90 1.84 -8.77 -11.16
N LEU A 91 0.94 -9.75 -11.07
CA LEU A 91 1.27 -11.16 -10.80
C LEU A 91 1.45 -11.92 -12.12
N ALA A 92 2.51 -12.70 -12.21
CA ALA A 92 2.73 -13.63 -13.31
C ALA A 92 1.81 -14.86 -13.14
N HIS A 93 0.74 -14.93 -13.90
CA HIS A 93 -0.35 -15.90 -13.74
C HIS A 93 0.07 -17.37 -13.86
N HIS A 94 1.11 -17.66 -14.66
CA HIS A 94 1.62 -19.00 -14.87
C HIS A 94 2.61 -19.46 -13.80
N LEU A 95 3.19 -18.53 -13.06
CA LEU A 95 4.09 -18.81 -11.97
C LEU A 95 3.31 -19.14 -10.68
N THR A 96 3.96 -19.88 -9.80
CA THR A 96 3.44 -20.19 -8.47
C THR A 96 3.44 -18.96 -7.57
N VAL A 97 2.76 -19.02 -6.43
CA VAL A 97 2.81 -17.96 -5.41
C VAL A 97 4.25 -17.72 -4.96
N ALA A 98 5.02 -18.78 -4.67
CA ALA A 98 6.40 -18.67 -4.25
C ALA A 98 7.27 -17.98 -5.32
N GLU A 99 7.19 -18.40 -6.59
CA GLU A 99 7.92 -17.77 -7.68
C GLU A 99 7.53 -16.28 -7.85
N ASN A 100 6.24 -15.94 -7.72
CA ASN A 100 5.81 -14.54 -7.73
C ASN A 100 6.38 -13.72 -6.57
N MET A 101 6.48 -14.30 -5.37
CA MET A 101 7.05 -13.60 -4.21
C MET A 101 8.54 -13.29 -4.38
N PHE A 102 9.26 -14.09 -5.13
CA PHE A 102 10.69 -13.93 -5.42
C PHE A 102 10.99 -13.30 -6.79
N LEU A 103 9.98 -12.96 -7.59
CA LEU A 103 10.17 -12.43 -8.94
C LEU A 103 11.08 -11.19 -8.95
N GLY A 104 12.21 -11.29 -9.70
CA GLY A 104 13.27 -10.27 -9.74
C GLY A 104 14.25 -10.29 -8.54
N ARG A 105 14.08 -11.25 -7.62
CA ARG A 105 14.95 -11.47 -6.44
C ARG A 105 15.10 -12.95 -6.17
N GLU A 106 15.16 -13.74 -7.24
CA GLU A 106 15.25 -15.20 -7.19
C GLU A 106 16.50 -15.66 -6.46
N LEU A 107 16.35 -16.69 -5.62
CA LEU A 107 17.48 -17.30 -4.95
C LEU A 107 18.19 -18.27 -5.91
N ARG A 108 19.51 -18.17 -5.97
CA ARG A 108 20.35 -19.08 -6.76
C ARG A 108 20.82 -20.22 -5.88
N SER A 109 20.95 -21.40 -6.48
CA SER A 109 21.52 -22.57 -5.83
C SER A 109 23.00 -22.32 -5.46
N ASP A 110 23.51 -23.04 -4.48
CA ASP A 110 24.90 -22.92 -4.08
C ASP A 110 25.86 -23.55 -5.11
N GLY A 111 27.11 -23.09 -5.11
CA GLY A 111 28.22 -23.65 -5.88
C GLY A 111 28.10 -23.40 -7.39
N LEU A 112 28.59 -24.37 -8.20
CA LEU A 112 28.64 -24.27 -9.67
C LEU A 112 27.26 -24.17 -10.31
N ALA A 113 26.25 -24.82 -9.73
CA ALA A 113 24.86 -24.73 -10.22
C ALA A 113 24.32 -23.29 -10.17
N GLY A 114 24.52 -22.58 -9.06
CA GLY A 114 24.13 -21.17 -8.93
C GLY A 114 24.93 -20.24 -9.84
N ALA A 115 26.21 -20.51 -10.07
CA ALA A 115 27.03 -19.78 -11.03
C ALA A 115 26.51 -19.94 -12.47
N LEU A 116 25.90 -21.09 -12.80
CA LEU A 116 25.25 -21.38 -14.07
C LEU A 116 23.80 -20.83 -14.14
N GLY A 117 23.32 -20.13 -13.10
CA GLY A 117 21.98 -19.51 -13.08
C GLY A 117 20.86 -20.41 -12.56
N TRP A 118 21.15 -21.57 -11.99
CA TRP A 118 20.13 -22.46 -11.43
C TRP A 118 19.53 -21.84 -10.16
N LEU A 119 18.21 -21.91 -10.07
CA LEU A 119 17.46 -21.34 -8.93
C LEU A 119 17.30 -22.36 -7.81
N ASP A 120 17.35 -21.89 -6.57
CA ASP A 120 16.98 -22.68 -5.40
C ASP A 120 15.46 -22.58 -5.14
N SER A 121 14.69 -23.28 -5.98
CA SER A 121 13.24 -23.31 -5.88
C SER A 121 12.74 -23.90 -4.55
N ALA A 122 13.49 -24.81 -3.94
CA ALA A 122 13.10 -25.43 -2.67
C ALA A 122 13.18 -24.39 -1.53
N GLU A 123 14.26 -23.63 -1.48
CA GLU A 123 14.45 -22.58 -0.51
C GLU A 123 13.47 -21.42 -0.72
N MET A 124 13.18 -21.02 -1.96
CA MET A 124 12.15 -20.03 -2.28
C MET A 124 10.77 -20.46 -1.76
N VAL A 125 10.38 -21.71 -2.00
CA VAL A 125 9.11 -22.27 -1.50
C VAL A 125 9.09 -22.28 0.03
N ARG A 126 10.16 -22.68 0.68
CA ARG A 126 10.25 -22.71 2.14
C ARG A 126 10.09 -21.32 2.74
N ARG A 127 10.84 -20.32 2.25
CA ARG A 127 10.75 -18.94 2.74
C ARG A 127 9.40 -18.30 2.44
N ALA A 128 8.81 -18.54 1.27
CA ALA A 128 7.49 -18.04 0.95
C ALA A 128 6.44 -18.60 1.91
N ALA A 129 6.48 -19.89 2.22
CA ALA A 129 5.56 -20.53 3.16
C ALA A 129 5.74 -19.99 4.58
N GLU A 130 6.97 -19.78 5.03
CA GLU A 130 7.29 -19.20 6.35
C GLU A 130 6.76 -17.76 6.44
N GLU A 131 6.94 -16.93 5.41
CA GLU A 131 6.47 -15.55 5.41
C GLU A 131 4.93 -15.50 5.46
N ILE A 132 4.23 -16.31 4.66
CA ILE A 132 2.76 -16.40 4.69
C ILE A 132 2.26 -16.85 6.06
N ALA A 133 2.92 -17.83 6.68
CA ALA A 133 2.58 -18.30 8.03
C ALA A 133 2.86 -17.19 9.07
N HIS A 134 4.01 -16.50 8.95
CA HIS A 134 4.36 -15.37 9.81
C HIS A 134 3.32 -14.25 9.73
N LEU A 135 2.81 -13.96 8.54
CA LEU A 135 1.76 -12.97 8.34
C LEU A 135 0.38 -13.41 8.86
N GLY A 136 0.21 -14.68 9.24
CA GLY A 136 -1.07 -15.22 9.69
C GLY A 136 -2.08 -15.43 8.57
N ILE A 137 -1.60 -15.53 7.33
CA ILE A 137 -2.43 -15.68 6.13
C ILE A 137 -2.82 -17.16 5.99
N SER A 138 -4.01 -17.52 6.45
CA SER A 138 -4.52 -18.91 6.40
C SER A 138 -5.07 -19.35 5.04
N THR A 139 -5.29 -18.42 4.13
CA THR A 139 -5.98 -18.63 2.85
C THR A 139 -5.07 -19.06 1.69
N LEU A 140 -3.78 -18.83 1.80
CA LEU A 140 -2.76 -19.31 0.87
C LEU A 140 -2.05 -20.53 1.48
N ARG A 141 -2.71 -21.69 1.44
CA ARG A 141 -2.21 -22.91 2.09
C ARG A 141 -1.06 -23.58 1.32
N ASP A 142 -1.02 -23.43 0.01
CA ASP A 142 0.02 -24.00 -0.84
C ASP A 142 0.64 -22.92 -1.73
N VAL A 143 1.86 -22.55 -1.40
CA VAL A 143 2.65 -21.56 -2.16
C VAL A 143 3.16 -22.09 -3.50
N ARG A 144 3.04 -23.39 -3.76
CA ARG A 144 3.35 -24.01 -5.06
C ARG A 144 2.21 -23.90 -6.06
N MET A 145 1.04 -23.45 -5.61
CA MET A 145 -0.12 -23.28 -6.50
C MET A 145 0.13 -22.17 -7.51
N PRO A 146 -0.07 -22.40 -8.82
CA PRO A 146 -0.03 -21.34 -9.83
C PRO A 146 -1.07 -20.25 -9.56
N VAL A 147 -0.68 -18.99 -9.72
CA VAL A 147 -1.54 -17.83 -9.41
C VAL A 147 -2.85 -17.84 -10.21
N ARG A 148 -2.87 -18.38 -11.44
CA ARG A 148 -4.09 -18.52 -12.26
C ARG A 148 -5.19 -19.36 -11.62
N LEU A 149 -4.85 -20.26 -10.68
CA LEU A 149 -5.80 -21.13 -9.98
C LEU A 149 -6.36 -20.49 -8.70
N LEU A 150 -5.84 -19.33 -8.30
CA LEU A 150 -6.30 -18.61 -7.12
C LEU A 150 -7.60 -17.84 -7.41
N SER A 151 -8.44 -17.70 -6.39
CA SER A 151 -9.56 -16.76 -6.44
C SER A 151 -9.06 -15.31 -6.48
N GLY A 152 -9.93 -14.35 -6.85
CA GLY A 152 -9.59 -12.91 -6.85
C GLY A 152 -9.00 -12.45 -5.53
N GLY A 153 -9.67 -12.76 -4.41
CA GLY A 153 -9.17 -12.40 -3.07
C GLY A 153 -7.85 -13.08 -2.71
N GLN A 154 -7.65 -14.34 -3.10
CA GLN A 154 -6.37 -15.03 -2.90
C GLN A 154 -5.24 -14.39 -3.74
N ARG A 155 -5.53 -13.96 -4.96
CA ARG A 155 -4.54 -13.22 -5.78
C ARG A 155 -4.17 -11.91 -5.11
N GLN A 156 -5.15 -11.18 -4.58
CA GLN A 156 -4.89 -9.93 -3.84
C GLN A 156 -3.99 -10.18 -2.63
N VAL A 157 -4.30 -11.20 -1.84
CA VAL A 157 -3.50 -11.59 -0.68
C VAL A 157 -2.09 -12.05 -1.09
N ALA A 158 -1.94 -12.74 -2.22
CA ALA A 158 -0.62 -13.13 -2.75
C ALA A 158 0.20 -11.90 -3.18
N ALA A 159 -0.42 -10.89 -3.79
CA ALA A 159 0.25 -9.63 -4.13
C ALA A 159 0.68 -8.86 -2.88
N ILE A 160 -0.16 -8.83 -1.84
CA ILE A 160 0.17 -8.24 -0.54
C ILE A 160 1.35 -9.00 0.10
N ALA A 161 1.32 -10.33 0.14
CA ALA A 161 2.39 -11.15 0.69
C ALA A 161 3.73 -10.93 -0.05
N ARG A 162 3.69 -10.83 -1.40
CA ARG A 162 4.86 -10.47 -2.21
C ARG A 162 5.44 -9.11 -1.81
N ALA A 163 4.59 -8.10 -1.67
CA ALA A 163 5.05 -6.76 -1.28
C ALA A 163 5.64 -6.76 0.13
N LEU A 164 5.02 -7.47 1.08
CA LEU A 164 5.45 -7.53 2.48
C LEU A 164 6.77 -8.26 2.68
N MET A 165 7.05 -9.29 1.90
CA MET A 165 8.31 -10.05 1.99
C MET A 165 9.55 -9.14 1.93
N TRP A 166 9.43 -8.00 1.27
CA TRP A 166 10.52 -7.05 1.06
C TRP A 166 10.30 -5.70 1.75
N SER A 167 9.17 -5.54 2.47
CA SER A 167 8.80 -4.28 3.12
C SER A 167 8.97 -4.38 4.63
N LYS A 168 9.54 -3.32 5.24
CA LYS A 168 9.79 -3.25 6.69
C LYS A 168 9.36 -1.91 7.32
N ALA A 169 8.88 -0.98 6.51
CA ALA A 169 8.50 0.35 6.93
C ALA A 169 7.01 0.62 6.68
N ALA A 170 6.59 0.67 5.42
CA ALA A 170 5.21 0.94 5.07
C ALA A 170 4.76 0.11 3.87
N LEU A 171 3.46 -0.20 3.84
CA LEU A 171 2.76 -0.86 2.75
C LEU A 171 1.73 0.10 2.16
N LEU A 172 1.83 0.35 0.87
CA LEU A 172 0.93 1.20 0.12
C LEU A 172 0.03 0.32 -0.75
N LEU A 173 -1.29 0.50 -0.65
CA LEU A 173 -2.29 -0.34 -1.32
C LEU A 173 -3.20 0.54 -2.18
N ASP A 174 -3.13 0.39 -3.50
CA ASP A 174 -3.99 1.11 -4.44
C ASP A 174 -5.20 0.24 -4.81
N GLU A 175 -6.37 0.59 -4.28
CA GLU A 175 -7.66 -0.09 -4.46
C GLU A 175 -7.63 -1.61 -4.18
N PRO A 176 -7.15 -2.07 -3.01
CA PRO A 176 -6.93 -3.49 -2.76
C PRO A 176 -8.21 -4.34 -2.72
N THR A 177 -9.38 -3.74 -2.72
CA THR A 177 -10.68 -4.43 -2.66
C THR A 177 -11.49 -4.28 -3.95
N ALA A 178 -10.95 -3.61 -4.98
CA ALA A 178 -11.65 -3.39 -6.23
C ALA A 178 -12.02 -4.72 -6.92
N ALA A 179 -13.23 -4.79 -7.49
CA ALA A 179 -13.74 -5.93 -8.23
C ALA A 179 -13.79 -7.27 -7.44
N LEU A 180 -13.79 -7.20 -6.10
CA LEU A 180 -13.91 -8.36 -5.22
C LEU A 180 -15.34 -8.50 -4.66
N GLY A 181 -15.81 -9.74 -4.50
CA GLY A 181 -17.06 -10.02 -3.79
C GLY A 181 -16.93 -9.85 -2.26
N PRO A 182 -18.05 -9.71 -1.52
CA PRO A 182 -18.03 -9.36 -0.08
C PRO A 182 -17.15 -10.27 0.79
N LYS A 183 -17.16 -11.58 0.55
CA LYS A 183 -16.31 -12.53 1.29
C LYS A 183 -14.82 -12.31 1.03
N GLN A 184 -14.46 -11.95 -0.20
CA GLN A 184 -13.07 -11.68 -0.61
C GLN A 184 -12.59 -10.34 -0.04
N VAL A 185 -13.45 -9.33 -0.04
CA VAL A 185 -13.19 -8.04 0.63
C VAL A 185 -12.87 -8.26 2.11
N GLY A 186 -13.73 -8.99 2.83
CA GLY A 186 -13.48 -9.32 4.24
C GLY A 186 -12.12 -9.95 4.48
N LEU A 187 -11.72 -10.90 3.62
CA LEU A 187 -10.41 -11.56 3.71
C LEU A 187 -9.25 -10.57 3.55
N VAL A 188 -9.32 -9.68 2.57
CA VAL A 188 -8.27 -8.66 2.32
C VAL A 188 -8.18 -7.69 3.50
N LEU A 189 -9.32 -7.22 4.01
CA LEU A 189 -9.36 -6.29 5.14
C LEU A 189 -8.80 -6.91 6.44
N GLU A 190 -9.13 -8.17 6.73
CA GLU A 190 -8.54 -8.90 7.86
C GLU A 190 -7.02 -9.08 7.72
N THR A 191 -6.55 -9.33 6.49
CA THR A 191 -5.12 -9.39 6.21
C THR A 191 -4.45 -8.04 6.50
N ILE A 192 -5.04 -6.93 6.05
CA ILE A 192 -4.53 -5.56 6.29
C ILE A 192 -4.45 -5.27 7.79
N LYS A 193 -5.50 -5.59 8.56
CA LYS A 193 -5.50 -5.44 10.02
C LYS A 193 -4.40 -6.24 10.70
N THR A 194 -4.23 -7.50 10.29
CA THR A 194 -3.20 -8.39 10.83
C THR A 194 -1.80 -7.83 10.62
N ILE A 195 -1.55 -7.26 9.43
CA ILE A 195 -0.28 -6.64 9.06
C ILE A 195 -0.01 -5.39 9.90
N ALA A 196 -1.00 -4.51 10.03
CA ALA A 196 -0.89 -3.30 10.84
C ALA A 196 -0.66 -3.63 12.32
N ALA A 197 -1.38 -4.61 12.87
CA ALA A 197 -1.21 -5.08 14.25
C ALA A 197 0.22 -5.59 14.55
N LYS A 198 0.97 -5.98 13.51
CA LYS A 198 2.39 -6.37 13.61
C LYS A 198 3.36 -5.19 13.49
N GLY A 199 2.85 -3.96 13.48
CA GLY A 199 3.64 -2.73 13.47
C GLY A 199 3.92 -2.16 12.08
N MET A 200 3.41 -2.77 10.98
CA MET A 200 3.53 -2.21 9.64
C MET A 200 2.62 -0.99 9.50
N SER A 201 3.16 0.11 8.98
CA SER A 201 2.34 1.26 8.58
C SER A 201 1.66 0.96 7.25
N VAL A 202 0.35 1.19 7.14
CA VAL A 202 -0.41 0.89 5.93
C VAL A 202 -1.13 2.14 5.42
N CYS A 203 -0.95 2.48 4.14
CA CYS A 203 -1.79 3.45 3.44
C CYS A 203 -2.63 2.73 2.40
N LEU A 204 -3.94 2.94 2.42
CA LEU A 204 -4.82 2.37 1.42
C LEU A 204 -5.64 3.44 0.71
N ILE A 205 -5.77 3.31 -0.61
CA ILE A 205 -6.79 3.99 -1.40
C ILE A 205 -7.94 3.01 -1.59
N ALA A 206 -9.17 3.43 -1.32
CA ALA A 206 -10.36 2.65 -1.64
C ALA A 206 -11.54 3.58 -1.95
N HIS A 207 -12.48 3.08 -2.76
CA HIS A 207 -13.72 3.78 -3.10
C HIS A 207 -14.89 3.33 -2.23
N ASP A 208 -14.81 2.16 -1.62
CA ASP A 208 -15.82 1.62 -0.72
C ASP A 208 -15.61 2.16 0.70
N ILE A 209 -16.26 3.28 1.02
CA ILE A 209 -16.13 3.96 2.31
C ILE A 209 -16.52 3.06 3.49
N PRO A 210 -17.59 2.24 3.45
CA PRO A 210 -17.87 1.28 4.51
C PRO A 210 -16.70 0.36 4.84
N SER A 211 -16.04 -0.22 3.84
CA SER A 211 -14.85 -1.06 4.03
C SER A 211 -13.68 -0.29 4.65
N VAL A 212 -13.47 0.95 4.21
CA VAL A 212 -12.45 1.84 4.78
C VAL A 212 -12.71 2.10 6.26
N LEU A 213 -13.92 2.51 6.62
CA LEU A 213 -14.30 2.81 8.01
C LEU A 213 -14.21 1.60 8.93
N ALA A 214 -14.31 0.39 8.37
CA ALA A 214 -14.16 -0.86 9.14
C ALA A 214 -12.70 -1.17 9.53
N VAL A 215 -11.69 -0.56 8.87
CA VAL A 215 -10.27 -0.93 9.08
C VAL A 215 -9.35 0.24 9.35
N ALA A 216 -9.64 1.44 8.87
CA ALA A 216 -8.75 2.58 9.00
C ALA A 216 -8.77 3.15 10.42
N ASP A 217 -7.59 3.58 10.89
CA ASP A 217 -7.45 4.35 12.12
C ASP A 217 -7.66 5.85 11.83
N ARG A 218 -7.16 6.31 10.68
CA ARG A 218 -7.20 7.71 10.28
C ARG A 218 -7.57 7.86 8.79
N LEU A 219 -8.35 8.90 8.52
CA LEU A 219 -8.74 9.29 7.17
C LEU A 219 -7.97 10.54 6.76
N MET A 220 -7.54 10.57 5.51
CA MET A 220 -6.99 11.73 4.83
C MET A 220 -7.82 12.00 3.57
N ILE A 221 -8.42 13.16 3.49
CA ILE A 221 -9.25 13.56 2.34
C ILE A 221 -8.41 14.43 1.42
N LEU A 222 -8.12 13.90 0.23
CA LEU A 222 -7.41 14.62 -0.83
C LEU A 222 -8.42 15.21 -1.81
N ARG A 223 -8.36 16.53 -2.01
CA ARG A 223 -9.21 17.25 -2.94
C ARG A 223 -8.38 18.24 -3.75
N ARG A 224 -8.47 18.16 -5.08
CA ARG A 224 -7.74 19.02 -6.03
C ARG A 224 -6.23 19.14 -5.70
N GLY A 225 -5.61 18.02 -5.34
CA GLY A 225 -4.17 17.97 -5.05
C GLY A 225 -3.75 18.46 -3.66
N THR A 226 -4.69 18.73 -2.75
CA THR A 226 -4.43 19.19 -1.38
C THR A 226 -5.11 18.27 -0.37
N ILE A 227 -4.46 17.91 0.74
CA ILE A 227 -5.12 17.26 1.86
C ILE A 227 -5.93 18.33 2.61
N VAL A 228 -7.26 18.23 2.52
CA VAL A 228 -8.19 19.17 3.13
C VAL A 228 -8.60 18.75 4.54
N HIS A 229 -8.66 17.45 4.83
CA HIS A 229 -8.97 16.93 6.13
C HIS A 229 -8.04 15.77 6.52
N THR A 230 -7.66 15.73 7.78
CA THR A 230 -6.96 14.61 8.43
C THR A 230 -7.64 14.39 9.78
N LEU A 231 -8.30 13.24 9.97
CA LEU A 231 -9.14 12.98 11.14
C LEU A 231 -9.18 11.48 11.48
N PRO A 232 -9.49 11.11 12.74
CA PRO A 232 -9.72 9.71 13.11
C PRO A 232 -10.89 9.13 12.30
N ALA A 233 -10.78 7.86 11.90
CA ALA A 233 -11.88 7.14 11.26
C ALA A 233 -13.01 6.81 12.25
N ALA A 234 -12.66 6.60 13.51
CA ALA A 234 -13.62 6.34 14.59
C ALA A 234 -14.62 7.49 14.72
N GLY A 235 -15.91 7.14 14.73
CA GLY A 235 -17.00 8.12 14.83
C GLY A 235 -17.43 8.76 13.50
N GLN A 236 -16.74 8.45 12.39
CA GLN A 236 -17.15 8.91 11.08
C GLN A 236 -18.25 8.02 10.49
N THR A 237 -19.14 8.65 9.69
CA THR A 237 -20.17 7.97 8.92
C THR A 237 -19.87 8.07 7.43
N VAL A 238 -20.48 7.21 6.62
CA VAL A 238 -20.37 7.29 5.15
C VAL A 238 -20.76 8.68 4.67
N THR A 239 -21.87 9.23 5.19
CA THR A 239 -22.37 10.56 4.82
C THR A 239 -21.36 11.66 5.16
N SER A 240 -20.79 11.65 6.38
CA SER A 240 -19.80 12.66 6.79
C SER A 240 -18.56 12.64 5.91
N VAL A 241 -18.06 11.44 5.56
CA VAL A 241 -16.88 11.29 4.69
C VAL A 241 -17.19 11.77 3.26
N VAL A 242 -18.35 11.41 2.70
CA VAL A 242 -18.77 11.88 1.37
C VAL A 242 -18.87 13.40 1.32
N SER A 243 -19.53 14.03 2.31
CA SER A 243 -19.63 15.49 2.38
C SER A 243 -18.26 16.18 2.41
N MET A 244 -17.28 15.63 3.15
CA MET A 244 -15.91 16.14 3.16
C MET A 244 -15.21 15.98 1.81
N MET A 245 -15.44 14.86 1.10
CA MET A 245 -14.86 14.63 -0.22
C MET A 245 -15.41 15.62 -1.26
N VAL A 246 -16.71 15.89 -1.24
CA VAL A 246 -17.38 16.82 -2.17
C VAL A 246 -17.11 18.29 -1.78
N GLY A 247 -16.93 18.59 -0.50
CA GLY A 247 -16.66 19.95 0.00
C GLY A 247 -17.89 20.73 0.40
N GLU A 248 -19.02 20.07 0.66
CA GLU A 248 -20.28 20.73 1.07
C GLU A 248 -20.16 21.45 2.43
N ASN A 249 -19.17 21.10 3.25
CA ASN A 249 -18.96 21.72 4.56
C ASN A 249 -18.04 22.95 4.55
N ASP A 250 -17.35 23.24 3.44
CA ASP A 250 -16.43 24.39 3.37
C ASP A 250 -17.20 25.72 3.17
N ASP A 251 -18.40 25.67 2.59
CA ASP A 251 -19.23 26.87 2.32
C ASP A 251 -19.97 27.38 3.56
N VAL A 252 -20.07 26.57 4.62
CA VAL A 252 -20.77 26.96 5.86
C VAL A 252 -19.84 27.71 6.84
N ALA A 253 -18.52 27.59 6.72
CA ALA A 253 -17.55 28.27 7.56
C ALA A 253 -17.09 29.64 7.00
N ALA A 254 -17.55 30.01 5.79
CA ALA A 254 -17.19 31.26 5.10
C ALA A 254 -18.35 32.27 5.00
N ALA A 255 -19.48 32.00 5.71
CA ALA A 255 -20.64 32.89 5.73
C ALA A 255 -20.82 33.56 7.12
#